data_e2d9850e7391d7a813ef478bf45ac6da
#
_entry.id   e2d9850e7391d7a813ef478bf45ac6da
#
_cell.length_a   1.000
_cell.length_b   1.000
_cell.length_c   1.000
_cell.angle_alpha   90.00
_cell.angle_beta   90.00
_cell.angle_gamma   90.00
#
_symmetry.space_group_name_H-M   'P 1'
#
loop_
_entity.id
_entity.type
_entity.pdbx_description
1 polymer ?
#
loop_
_entity_poly.entity_id
_entity_poly.type
_entity_poly.pdbx_seq_one_letter_code
_entity_poly.pdbx_strand_id
1 'polypeptide(L)'
;VCSSDLNLIDELNHLFVINKDTIDTTKKILSRYGIKFIIVPKFDKTPIDGFSFWQGENPTIVLTLRLNRIDNYAFALLHEIYHVYMHLFNNREQKYISIEGAEINKCEEEANKFAKYSLISKDLWSAFLKQHSMISPHAMQMKIKQFAHQHNINEAIVLGFYQHDINLYSIKSSISREIK
;
A
#
# COMPACT_ATOMS: atom_id res chain seq x y z
N VAL A 1 -18.48 -0.04 -1.42
CA VAL A 1 -17.49 0.37 -2.44
C VAL A 1 -18.23 0.51 -3.75
N CYS A 2 -18.28 1.73 -4.31
CA CYS A 2 -18.92 1.99 -5.60
C CYS A 2 -18.07 1.40 -6.75
N SER A 3 -18.66 1.21 -7.93
CA SER A 3 -17.92 0.73 -9.12
C SER A 3 -16.77 1.66 -9.53
N SER A 4 -16.88 2.96 -9.25
CA SER A 4 -15.80 3.94 -9.45
C SER A 4 -14.59 3.68 -8.56
N ASP A 5 -14.79 3.20 -7.34
CA ASP A 5 -13.72 2.95 -6.38
C ASP A 5 -12.89 1.72 -6.77
N LEU A 6 -13.55 0.71 -7.33
CA LEU A 6 -12.89 -0.49 -7.87
C LEU A 6 -11.99 -0.12 -9.04
N ASN A 7 -12.44 0.76 -9.94
CA ASN A 7 -11.63 1.23 -11.06
C ASN A 7 -10.36 1.97 -10.59
N LEU A 8 -10.46 2.78 -9.53
CA LEU A 8 -9.29 3.45 -8.95
C LEU A 8 -8.25 2.44 -8.44
N ILE A 9 -8.70 1.43 -7.69
CA ILE A 9 -7.80 0.42 -7.13
C ILE A 9 -7.12 -0.39 -8.24
N ASP A 10 -7.85 -0.76 -9.28
CA ASP A 10 -7.30 -1.50 -10.42
C ASP A 10 -6.27 -0.67 -11.20
N GLU A 11 -6.53 0.63 -11.44
CA GLU A 11 -5.56 1.53 -12.07
C GLU A 11 -4.27 1.66 -11.25
N LEU A 12 -4.40 1.80 -9.92
CA LEU A 12 -3.25 1.91 -9.03
C LEU A 12 -2.47 0.59 -8.97
N ASN A 13 -3.14 -0.56 -8.88
CA ASN A 13 -2.48 -1.86 -8.90
C ASN A 13 -1.70 -2.07 -10.19
N HIS A 14 -2.27 -1.70 -11.34
CA HIS A 14 -1.57 -1.73 -12.61
C HIS A 14 -0.31 -0.83 -12.61
N LEU A 15 -0.43 0.39 -12.07
CA LEU A 15 0.69 1.31 -11.91
C LEU A 15 1.80 0.70 -11.03
N PHE A 16 1.44 0.07 -9.92
CA PHE A 16 2.42 -0.54 -9.01
C PHE A 16 3.18 -1.70 -9.67
N VAL A 17 2.53 -2.45 -10.56
CA VAL A 17 3.20 -3.49 -11.36
C VAL A 17 4.24 -2.88 -12.30
N ILE A 18 3.87 -1.83 -13.03
CA ILE A 18 4.77 -1.14 -13.97
C ILE A 18 5.91 -0.45 -13.23
N ASN A 19 5.59 0.19 -12.11
CA ASN A 19 6.52 0.96 -11.26
C ASN A 19 7.42 1.90 -12.07
N LYS A 20 6.79 2.76 -12.86
CA LYS A 20 7.45 3.77 -13.68
C LYS A 20 6.72 5.11 -13.55
N ASP A 21 7.45 6.17 -13.27
CA ASP A 21 6.88 7.50 -12.98
C ASP A 21 5.75 7.42 -11.95
N THR A 22 5.93 6.53 -10.96
CA THR A 22 4.87 6.04 -10.08
C THR A 22 4.21 7.17 -9.30
N ILE A 23 4.98 8.10 -8.73
CA ILE A 23 4.46 9.20 -7.91
C ILE A 23 3.65 10.18 -8.78
N ASP A 24 4.20 10.60 -9.92
CA ASP A 24 3.53 11.56 -10.79
C ASP A 24 2.27 10.96 -11.44
N THR A 25 2.32 9.68 -11.77
CA THR A 25 1.17 8.97 -12.32
C THR A 25 0.09 8.77 -11.25
N THR A 26 0.46 8.44 -10.02
CA THR A 26 -0.49 8.40 -8.88
C THR A 26 -1.21 9.74 -8.72
N LYS A 27 -0.47 10.85 -8.77
CA LYS A 27 -1.06 12.19 -8.66
C LYS A 27 -2.10 12.45 -9.75
N LYS A 28 -1.80 12.06 -10.99
CA LYS A 28 -2.72 12.18 -12.12
C LYS A 28 -3.96 11.29 -11.97
N ILE A 29 -3.77 10.05 -11.53
CA ILE A 29 -4.87 9.11 -11.27
C ILE A 29 -5.79 9.70 -10.20
N LEU A 30 -5.28 9.98 -9.01
CA LEU A 30 -6.08 10.50 -7.89
C LEU A 30 -6.80 11.80 -8.22
N SER A 31 -6.18 12.69 -8.99
CA SER A 31 -6.80 13.94 -9.44
C SER A 31 -8.08 13.70 -10.27
N ARG A 32 -8.14 12.65 -11.09
CA ARG A 32 -9.36 12.29 -11.85
C ARG A 32 -10.51 11.83 -10.94
N TYR A 33 -10.18 11.32 -9.75
CA TYR A 33 -11.15 10.92 -8.73
C TYR A 33 -11.42 12.04 -7.69
N GLY A 34 -10.95 13.26 -7.96
CA GLY A 34 -11.19 14.40 -7.07
C GLY A 34 -10.37 14.37 -5.78
N ILE A 35 -9.34 13.56 -5.71
CA ILE A 35 -8.46 13.43 -4.53
C ILE A 35 -7.17 14.22 -4.78
N LYS A 36 -6.84 15.14 -3.90
CA LYS A 36 -5.54 15.82 -3.90
C LYS A 36 -4.47 14.88 -3.32
N PHE A 37 -3.29 14.87 -3.95
CA PHE A 37 -2.19 14.03 -3.51
C PHE A 37 -0.91 14.83 -3.38
N ILE A 38 -0.26 14.69 -2.22
CA ILE A 38 0.95 15.44 -1.86
C ILE A 38 1.97 14.44 -1.33
N ILE A 39 3.20 14.54 -1.81
CA ILE A 39 4.35 13.87 -1.20
C ILE A 39 5.13 14.90 -0.40
N VAL A 40 5.46 14.53 0.83
CA VAL A 40 6.33 15.33 1.70
C VAL A 40 7.61 14.56 2.03
N PRO A 41 8.74 15.25 2.21
CA PRO A 41 9.96 14.62 2.66
C PRO A 41 9.75 13.94 4.03
N LYS A 42 10.56 12.93 4.29
CA LYS A 42 10.61 12.31 5.61
C LYS A 42 10.94 13.36 6.67
N PHE A 43 10.14 13.41 7.72
CA PHE A 43 10.43 14.19 8.91
C PHE A 43 11.35 13.41 9.86
N ASP A 44 12.40 14.07 10.37
CA ASP A 44 13.30 13.44 11.34
C ASP A 44 12.55 13.02 12.60
N LYS A 45 12.78 11.77 13.04
CA LYS A 45 12.20 11.19 14.25
C LYS A 45 10.66 11.12 14.28
N THR A 46 10.00 11.19 13.13
CA THR A 46 8.53 11.12 13.06
C THR A 46 8.12 9.87 12.30
N PRO A 47 7.46 8.90 12.95
CA PRO A 47 7.07 7.64 12.33
C PRO A 47 5.73 7.75 11.57
N ILE A 48 5.48 8.87 10.89
CA ILE A 48 4.27 9.09 10.09
C ILE A 48 4.54 8.58 8.68
N ASP A 49 3.72 7.65 8.21
CA ASP A 49 3.76 7.15 6.83
C ASP A 49 2.81 7.94 5.92
N GLY A 50 1.66 8.35 6.43
CA GLY A 50 0.69 9.13 5.68
C GLY A 50 -0.36 9.80 6.58
N PHE A 51 -1.14 10.66 5.98
CA PHE A 51 -2.33 11.20 6.60
C PHE A 51 -3.32 11.71 5.56
N SER A 52 -4.60 11.66 5.91
CA SER A 52 -5.69 12.10 5.08
C SER A 52 -6.62 13.07 5.81
N PHE A 53 -7.09 14.08 5.10
CA PHE A 53 -7.97 15.12 5.62
C PHE A 53 -8.72 15.81 4.48
N TRP A 54 -9.74 16.58 4.83
CA TRP A 54 -10.47 17.38 3.86
C TRP A 54 -9.87 18.79 3.74
N GLN A 55 -9.57 19.21 2.50
CA GLN A 55 -9.03 20.54 2.22
C GLN A 55 -9.88 21.28 1.17
N GLY A 56 -10.65 22.26 1.61
CA GLY A 56 -11.62 22.98 0.75
C GLY A 56 -12.67 22.01 0.22
N GLU A 57 -12.74 21.83 -1.09
CA GLU A 57 -13.75 20.99 -1.74
C GLU A 57 -13.31 19.53 -1.95
N ASN A 58 -12.07 19.18 -1.61
CA ASN A 58 -11.50 17.89 -1.94
C ASN A 58 -10.83 17.20 -0.75
N PRO A 59 -10.95 15.86 -0.65
CA PRO A 59 -10.12 15.09 0.23
C PRO A 59 -8.67 15.15 -0.25
N THR A 60 -7.75 15.15 0.69
CA THR A 60 -6.32 15.25 0.44
C THR A 60 -5.61 14.10 1.13
N ILE A 61 -4.77 13.40 0.39
CA ILE A 61 -3.85 12.38 0.89
C ILE A 61 -2.44 12.95 0.86
N VAL A 62 -1.74 12.84 1.97
CA VAL A 62 -0.32 13.17 2.08
C VAL A 62 0.45 11.93 2.48
N LEU A 63 1.47 11.56 1.71
CA LEU A 63 2.37 10.48 2.08
C LEU A 63 3.77 11.02 2.35
N THR A 64 4.45 10.40 3.31
CA THR A 64 5.89 10.61 3.51
C THR A 64 6.64 9.50 2.79
N LEU A 65 7.69 9.82 2.06
CA LEU A 65 8.59 8.81 1.50
C LEU A 65 9.62 8.38 2.55
N ARG A 66 9.13 7.98 3.75
CA ARG A 66 10.00 7.51 4.82
C ARG A 66 10.88 6.35 4.39
N LEU A 67 10.30 5.45 3.61
CA LEU A 67 10.99 4.39 2.90
C LEU A 67 10.72 4.58 1.40
N ASN A 68 11.78 4.75 0.60
CA ASN A 68 11.67 4.81 -0.86
C ASN A 68 11.44 3.39 -1.43
N ARG A 69 10.30 2.79 -1.06
CA ARG A 69 9.97 1.40 -1.39
C ARG A 69 8.54 1.29 -1.89
N ILE A 70 8.37 0.63 -3.04
CA ILE A 70 7.08 0.47 -3.70
C ILE A 70 6.05 -0.32 -2.86
N ASP A 71 6.47 -1.32 -2.11
CA ASP A 71 5.59 -2.10 -1.23
C ASP A 71 5.02 -1.25 -0.07
N ASN A 72 5.85 -0.42 0.56
CA ASN A 72 5.40 0.52 1.59
C ASN A 72 4.49 1.60 1.01
N TYR A 73 4.89 2.15 -0.14
CA TYR A 73 4.14 3.20 -0.82
C TYR A 73 2.75 2.72 -1.23
N ALA A 74 2.67 1.56 -1.89
CA ALA A 74 1.39 0.99 -2.32
C ALA A 74 0.46 0.72 -1.13
N PHE A 75 1.01 0.13 -0.05
CA PHE A 75 0.23 -0.13 1.16
C PHE A 75 -0.27 1.17 1.80
N ALA A 76 0.61 2.15 2.05
CA ALA A 76 0.25 3.41 2.67
C ALA A 76 -0.78 4.19 1.82
N LEU A 77 -0.61 4.22 0.50
CA LEU A 77 -1.56 4.90 -0.38
C LEU A 77 -2.97 4.28 -0.30
N LEU A 78 -3.08 2.97 -0.38
CA LEU A 78 -4.38 2.29 -0.31
C LEU A 78 -5.00 2.39 1.08
N HIS A 79 -4.20 2.42 2.14
CA HIS A 79 -4.65 2.69 3.50
C HIS A 79 -5.30 4.08 3.61
N GLU A 80 -4.64 5.12 3.11
CA GLU A 80 -5.19 6.48 3.12
C GLU A 80 -6.43 6.63 2.21
N ILE A 81 -6.47 5.92 1.07
CA ILE A 81 -7.67 5.86 0.22
C ILE A 81 -8.85 5.29 0.98
N TYR A 82 -8.65 4.27 1.81
CA TYR A 82 -9.72 3.74 2.66
C TYR A 82 -10.28 4.81 3.61
N HIS A 83 -9.41 5.57 4.28
CA HIS A 83 -9.85 6.66 5.14
C HIS A 83 -10.62 7.74 4.37
N VAL A 84 -10.20 8.06 3.16
CA VAL A 84 -10.94 9.00 2.31
C VAL A 84 -12.36 8.53 2.07
N TYR A 85 -12.54 7.31 1.55
CA TYR A 85 -13.86 6.83 1.14
C TYR A 85 -14.77 6.44 2.31
N MET A 86 -14.22 5.82 3.34
CA MET A 86 -15.04 5.26 4.42
C MET A 86 -15.28 6.26 5.56
N HIS A 87 -14.39 7.21 5.73
CA HIS A 87 -14.44 8.11 6.89
C HIS A 87 -14.63 9.58 6.52
N LEU A 88 -13.80 10.14 5.62
CA LEU A 88 -13.80 11.57 5.33
C LEU A 88 -15.05 12.03 4.56
N PHE A 89 -15.62 11.21 3.70
CA PHE A 89 -16.87 11.53 3.04
C PHE A 89 -18.05 11.62 4.02
N ASN A 90 -17.98 10.90 5.15
CA ASN A 90 -19.00 10.94 6.19
C ASN A 90 -18.75 12.04 7.23
N ASN A 91 -17.49 12.43 7.44
CA ASN A 91 -17.12 13.48 8.39
C ASN A 91 -15.90 14.26 7.89
N ARG A 92 -16.14 15.39 7.23
CA ARG A 92 -15.09 16.23 6.62
C ARG A 92 -14.20 16.97 7.60
N GLU A 93 -14.58 17.06 8.88
CA GLU A 93 -13.79 17.71 9.92
C GLU A 93 -12.72 16.81 10.52
N GLN A 94 -12.85 15.49 10.33
CA GLN A 94 -11.88 14.53 10.82
C GLN A 94 -10.57 14.56 10.03
N LYS A 95 -9.52 14.11 10.73
CA LYS A 95 -8.18 13.89 10.17
C LYS A 95 -7.71 12.52 10.60
N TYR A 96 -7.14 11.77 9.68
CA TYR A 96 -6.58 10.46 9.94
C TYR A 96 -5.06 10.54 9.76
N ILE A 97 -4.32 10.07 10.76
CA ILE A 97 -2.85 10.12 10.78
C ILE A 97 -2.35 8.71 11.02
N SER A 98 -1.67 8.15 10.03
CA SER A 98 -1.11 6.80 10.07
C SER A 98 0.30 6.85 10.65
N ILE A 99 0.45 6.34 11.87
CA ILE A 99 1.70 6.34 12.64
C ILE A 99 2.16 4.91 12.84
N GLU A 100 3.39 4.59 12.40
CA GLU A 100 3.99 3.28 12.64
C GLU A 100 4.16 3.01 14.15
N GLY A 101 3.67 1.86 14.61
CA GLY A 101 3.77 1.45 16.02
C GLY A 101 2.75 2.08 16.97
N ALA A 102 1.80 2.88 16.47
CA ALA A 102 0.69 3.36 17.28
C ALA A 102 -0.28 2.24 17.64
N GLU A 103 -1.08 2.44 18.71
CA GLU A 103 -2.19 1.55 19.00
C GLU A 103 -3.19 1.53 17.84
N ILE A 104 -3.48 0.32 17.35
CA ILE A 104 -4.37 0.11 16.21
C ILE A 104 -5.82 0.12 16.74
N ASN A 105 -6.56 1.16 16.39
CA ASN A 105 -8.00 1.19 16.61
C ASN A 105 -8.74 0.47 15.47
N LYS A 106 -10.05 0.30 15.61
CA LYS A 106 -10.87 -0.41 14.64
C LYS A 106 -10.78 0.18 13.22
N CYS A 107 -10.76 1.51 13.09
CA CYS A 107 -10.67 2.18 11.79
C CYS A 107 -9.34 1.88 11.08
N GLU A 108 -8.24 1.91 11.85
CA GLU A 108 -6.91 1.56 11.34
C GLU A 108 -6.79 0.08 10.95
N GLU A 109 -7.42 -0.81 11.74
CA GLU A 109 -7.46 -2.24 11.42
C GLU A 109 -8.20 -2.50 10.10
N GLU A 110 -9.33 -1.82 9.89
CA GLU A 110 -10.12 -1.93 8.66
C GLU A 110 -9.34 -1.37 7.46
N ALA A 111 -8.67 -0.21 7.61
CA ALA A 111 -7.82 0.38 6.57
C ALA A 111 -6.63 -0.52 6.22
N ASN A 112 -5.98 -1.11 7.24
CA ASN A 112 -4.90 -2.08 7.03
C ASN A 112 -5.37 -3.33 6.28
N LYS A 113 -6.54 -3.88 6.64
CA LYS A 113 -7.14 -5.02 5.93
C LYS A 113 -7.48 -4.67 4.49
N PHE A 114 -8.07 -3.50 4.27
CA PHE A 114 -8.39 -3.04 2.94
C PHE A 114 -7.13 -2.90 2.08
N ALA A 115 -6.11 -2.17 2.55
CA ALA A 115 -4.86 -1.99 1.83
C ALA A 115 -4.20 -3.34 1.48
N LYS A 116 -4.12 -4.23 2.47
CA LYS A 116 -3.54 -5.56 2.29
C LYS A 116 -4.27 -6.34 1.20
N TYR A 117 -5.58 -6.47 1.30
CA TYR A 117 -6.36 -7.35 0.41
C TYR A 117 -6.76 -6.71 -0.92
N SER A 118 -6.57 -5.41 -1.08
CA SER A 118 -6.62 -4.75 -2.39
C SER A 118 -5.35 -5.00 -3.22
N LEU A 119 -4.21 -5.24 -2.60
CA LEU A 119 -2.96 -5.58 -3.27
C LEU A 119 -2.86 -7.06 -3.61
N ILE A 120 -3.23 -7.93 -2.66
CA ILE A 120 -3.24 -9.39 -2.85
C ILE A 120 -4.48 -9.94 -2.14
N SER A 121 -5.39 -10.58 -2.87
CA SER A 121 -6.59 -11.11 -2.25
C SER A 121 -6.30 -12.09 -1.11
N LYS A 122 -7.16 -12.09 -0.09
CA LYS A 122 -6.98 -12.91 1.12
C LYS A 122 -6.78 -14.39 0.81
N ASP A 123 -7.62 -14.93 -0.07
CA ASP A 123 -7.60 -16.37 -0.39
C ASP A 123 -6.32 -16.74 -1.14
N LEU A 124 -5.94 -15.90 -2.11
CA LEU A 124 -4.70 -16.08 -2.88
C LEU A 124 -3.47 -16.03 -1.98
N TRP A 125 -3.41 -15.07 -1.07
CA TRP A 125 -2.31 -14.94 -0.13
C TRP A 125 -2.23 -16.09 0.87
N SER A 126 -3.38 -16.50 1.42
CA SER A 126 -3.46 -17.64 2.34
C SER A 126 -3.02 -18.95 1.69
N ALA A 127 -3.40 -19.17 0.43
CA ALA A 127 -2.97 -20.33 -0.34
C ALA A 127 -1.46 -20.32 -0.57
N PHE A 128 -0.87 -19.15 -0.94
CA PHE A 128 0.57 -19.00 -1.11
C PHE A 128 1.34 -19.35 0.16
N LEU A 129 0.95 -18.77 1.31
CA LEU A 129 1.62 -19.04 2.58
C LEU A 129 1.53 -20.51 2.98
N LYS A 130 0.35 -21.12 2.86
CA LYS A 130 0.12 -22.54 3.17
C LYS A 130 1.00 -23.46 2.33
N GLN A 131 1.10 -23.18 1.03
CA GLN A 131 1.89 -23.98 0.08
C GLN A 131 3.40 -23.88 0.34
N HIS A 132 3.88 -22.77 0.93
CA HIS A 132 5.30 -22.46 1.02
C HIS A 132 5.82 -22.35 2.47
N SER A 133 5.10 -22.89 3.45
CA SER A 133 5.41 -22.75 4.89
C SER A 133 6.75 -23.35 5.33
N MET A 134 7.32 -24.28 4.54
CA MET A 134 8.56 -25.04 4.88
C MET A 134 9.71 -24.79 3.90
N ILE A 135 9.73 -23.65 3.23
CA ILE A 135 10.73 -23.35 2.18
C ILE A 135 11.85 -22.47 2.74
N SER A 136 13.10 -22.76 2.33
CA SER A 136 14.25 -21.93 2.69
C SER A 136 14.13 -20.50 2.13
N PRO A 137 14.75 -19.48 2.79
CA PRO A 137 14.69 -18.10 2.33
C PRO A 137 15.16 -17.87 0.89
N HIS A 138 16.17 -18.64 0.45
CA HIS A 138 16.68 -18.53 -0.92
C HIS A 138 15.68 -19.06 -1.94
N ALA A 139 15.12 -20.23 -1.69
CA ALA A 139 14.07 -20.80 -2.56
C ALA A 139 12.80 -19.95 -2.55
N MET A 140 12.51 -19.28 -1.45
CA MET A 140 11.36 -18.38 -1.33
C MET A 140 11.41 -17.20 -2.31
N GLN A 141 12.59 -16.64 -2.60
CA GLN A 141 12.69 -15.56 -3.59
C GLN A 141 12.19 -15.99 -4.97
N MET A 142 12.53 -17.21 -5.39
CA MET A 142 12.03 -17.74 -6.67
C MET A 142 10.50 -17.89 -6.65
N LYS A 143 9.94 -18.35 -5.52
CA LYS A 143 8.48 -18.52 -5.36
C LYS A 143 7.76 -17.18 -5.34
N ILE A 144 8.33 -16.16 -4.70
CA ILE A 144 7.81 -14.78 -4.72
C ILE A 144 7.77 -14.26 -6.16
N LYS A 145 8.85 -14.40 -6.92
CA LYS A 145 8.90 -13.95 -8.32
C LYS A 145 7.90 -14.69 -9.20
N GLN A 146 7.81 -16.01 -9.04
CA GLN A 146 6.85 -16.83 -9.78
C GLN A 146 5.40 -16.43 -9.47
N PHE A 147 5.07 -16.27 -8.20
CA PHE A 147 3.75 -15.84 -7.74
C PHE A 147 3.41 -14.43 -8.27
N ALA A 148 4.33 -13.48 -8.13
CA ALA A 148 4.17 -12.13 -8.60
C ALA A 148 3.87 -12.08 -10.11
N HIS A 149 4.66 -12.80 -10.91
CA HIS A 149 4.47 -12.89 -12.36
C HIS A 149 3.14 -13.56 -12.72
N GLN A 150 2.80 -14.68 -12.06
CA GLN A 150 1.57 -15.42 -12.32
C GLN A 150 0.30 -14.59 -12.07
N HIS A 151 0.34 -13.72 -11.07
CA HIS A 151 -0.82 -12.95 -10.63
C HIS A 151 -0.75 -11.47 -11.00
N ASN A 152 0.23 -11.07 -11.81
CA ASN A 152 0.46 -9.68 -12.23
C ASN A 152 0.55 -8.72 -11.04
N ILE A 153 1.40 -9.06 -10.07
CA ILE A 153 1.67 -8.27 -8.87
C ILE A 153 3.16 -7.89 -8.86
N ASN A 154 3.51 -6.72 -8.33
CA ASN A 154 4.91 -6.33 -8.18
C ASN A 154 5.64 -7.25 -7.18
N GLU A 155 6.79 -7.78 -7.56
CA GLU A 155 7.61 -8.70 -6.75
C GLU A 155 7.94 -8.12 -5.36
N ALA A 156 8.18 -6.81 -5.29
CA ALA A 156 8.51 -6.12 -4.04
C ALA A 156 7.32 -6.11 -3.07
N ILE A 157 6.10 -5.99 -3.58
CA ILE A 157 4.87 -6.04 -2.77
C ILE A 157 4.71 -7.44 -2.18
N VAL A 158 4.87 -8.49 -2.98
CA VAL A 158 4.82 -9.88 -2.49
C VAL A 158 5.89 -10.15 -1.45
N LEU A 159 7.12 -9.66 -1.68
CA LEU A 159 8.23 -9.77 -0.73
C LEU A 159 7.94 -9.04 0.58
N GLY A 160 7.39 -7.82 0.51
CA GLY A 160 7.03 -7.02 1.67
C GLY A 160 5.99 -7.73 2.55
N PHE A 161 4.95 -8.27 1.93
CA PHE A 161 3.91 -9.05 2.61
C PHE A 161 4.50 -10.31 3.28
N TYR A 162 5.34 -11.05 2.56
CA TYR A 162 5.98 -12.23 3.11
C TYR A 162 6.84 -11.91 4.32
N GLN A 163 7.72 -10.90 4.22
CA GLN A 163 8.57 -10.48 5.33
C GLN A 163 7.79 -10.00 6.55
N HIS A 164 6.68 -9.28 6.33
CA HIS A 164 5.80 -8.82 7.38
C HIS A 164 5.12 -10.00 8.10
N ASP A 165 4.52 -10.91 7.34
CA ASP A 165 3.69 -11.98 7.94
C ASP A 165 4.52 -13.05 8.66
N ILE A 166 5.79 -13.26 8.26
CA ILE A 166 6.71 -14.17 8.96
C ILE A 166 7.63 -13.44 9.96
N ASN A 167 7.48 -12.11 10.09
CA ASN A 167 8.31 -11.24 10.93
C ASN A 167 9.83 -11.43 10.71
N LEU A 168 10.25 -11.53 9.45
CA LEU A 168 11.64 -11.81 9.08
C LEU A 168 12.17 -10.81 8.04
N TYR A 169 12.50 -9.61 8.49
CA TYR A 169 13.00 -8.53 7.65
C TYR A 169 14.49 -8.64 7.27
N SER A 170 15.23 -9.51 7.94
CA SER A 170 16.68 -9.69 7.72
C SER A 170 17.02 -10.47 6.45
N ILE A 171 16.07 -11.05 5.75
CA ILE A 171 16.30 -11.80 4.51
C ILE A 171 16.79 -10.83 3.44
N LYS A 172 18.06 -11.00 3.04
CA LYS A 172 18.60 -10.30 1.87
C LYS A 172 17.90 -10.79 0.60
N SER A 173 17.44 -9.87 -0.22
CA SER A 173 16.77 -10.16 -1.48
C SER A 173 17.40 -9.38 -2.63
N SER A 174 17.42 -9.99 -3.81
CA SER A 174 17.79 -9.31 -5.06
C SER A 174 16.63 -8.57 -5.71
N ILE A 175 15.42 -8.64 -5.12
CA ILE A 175 14.24 -7.94 -5.60
C ILE A 175 14.40 -6.44 -5.30
N SER A 176 14.41 -5.61 -6.35
CA SER A 176 14.42 -4.16 -6.18
C SER A 176 13.08 -3.71 -5.60
N ARG A 177 13.15 -2.86 -4.57
CA ARG A 177 11.96 -2.30 -3.91
C ARG A 177 11.81 -0.82 -4.17
N GLU A 178 12.71 -0.23 -4.93
CA GLU A 178 12.74 1.21 -5.20
C GLU A 178 11.51 1.66 -6.00
N ILE A 179 10.96 2.81 -5.63
CA ILE A 179 9.93 3.51 -6.43
C ILE A 179 10.64 4.17 -7.61
N LYS A 180 10.11 3.97 -8.79
CA LYS A 180 10.63 4.51 -10.06
C LYS A 180 9.65 5.49 -10.69
#